data_efefd6a17df3a364f61e69c37517890a
#
_entry.id   efefd6a17df3a364f61e69c37517890a
#
_cell.length_a   1.000
_cell.length_b   1.000
_cell.length_c   1.000
_cell.angle_alpha   90.00
_cell.angle_beta   90.00
_cell.angle_gamma   90.00
#
_symmetry.space_group_name_H-M   'P 1'
#
loop_
_entity.id
_entity.type
_entity.pdbx_description
1 polymer ?
#
loop_
_entity_poly.entity_id
_entity_poly.type
_entity_poly.pdbx_seq_one_letter_code
_entity_poly.pdbx_strand_id
1 'polypeptide(L)'
;MPLSRRDFLHWAALGAGAAAGSSLLAACGESSSASGGVTRLPPPTPAPGIAYLSVARGGDDPEELVRRAVAAIGGMERFVPKGSDVLVKPNACTAGRSYEYAATTNPWVVAAVVRMCREAGADRVRVYDHPFGGTAEQAFADSGIAEQAEAAGGELEYPAAMKYLAADMPASRQLKRAHFHDGVLGADVLINVPILKHHSLAQLTIGMKNLLGTVRDRPVLHTALNQNLVDLNRFLLPTLTIVDAVRILKANGPTGGNLDDVQRLDAVIATHDPVAADAYAATLFGWEDPERLGYVKIGAESGIGRSDLGNLAVEEIAID
;
A
#
# COMPACT_ATOMS: atom_id res chain seq x y z
N MET A 1 -5.05 29.12 -12.77
CA MET A 1 -4.70 27.75 -13.17
C MET A 1 -3.42 27.41 -12.44
N PRO A 2 -3.37 26.41 -11.60
CA PRO A 2 -2.13 25.95 -11.00
C PRO A 2 -1.28 25.26 -12.07
N LEU A 3 -0.01 25.63 -12.13
CA LEU A 3 0.98 25.05 -13.06
C LEU A 3 1.27 23.60 -12.68
N SER A 4 1.34 22.72 -13.68
CA SER A 4 1.68 21.33 -13.46
C SER A 4 3.20 21.17 -13.16
N ARG A 5 3.60 20.06 -12.52
CA ARG A 5 5.00 19.73 -12.25
C ARG A 5 5.87 19.70 -13.51
N ARG A 6 5.29 19.37 -14.64
CA ARG A 6 5.97 19.32 -15.94
C ARG A 6 6.37 20.73 -16.41
N ASP A 7 5.51 21.71 -16.14
CA ASP A 7 5.75 23.12 -16.48
C ASP A 7 6.85 23.72 -15.60
N PHE A 8 6.90 23.35 -14.32
CA PHE A 8 7.95 23.80 -13.40
C PHE A 8 9.35 23.30 -13.79
N LEU A 9 9.47 22.03 -14.23
CA LEU A 9 10.74 21.48 -14.69
C LEU A 9 11.22 22.07 -16.02
N HIS A 10 10.30 22.49 -16.91
CA HIS A 10 10.65 23.19 -18.16
C HIS A 10 11.19 24.59 -17.89
N TRP A 11 10.65 25.29 -16.91
CA TRP A 11 11.13 26.65 -16.57
C TRP A 11 12.46 26.64 -15.83
N ALA A 12 12.75 25.61 -15.05
CA ALA A 12 14.05 25.45 -14.39
C ALA A 12 15.21 25.18 -15.37
N ALA A 13 14.92 24.61 -16.54
CA ALA A 13 15.92 24.31 -17.58
C ALA A 13 16.30 25.53 -18.45
N LEU A 14 15.52 26.59 -18.45
CA LEU A 14 15.73 27.79 -19.28
C LEU A 14 16.46 28.95 -18.57
N GLY A 15 16.73 28.82 -17.27
CA GLY A 15 17.34 29.86 -16.43
C GLY A 15 18.87 29.83 -16.25
N ALA A 16 19.59 28.87 -16.85
CA ALA A 16 21.04 28.71 -16.65
C ALA A 16 21.85 28.97 -17.95
N GLY A 17 21.89 30.19 -18.37
CA GLY A 17 22.73 30.64 -19.50
C GLY A 17 23.28 32.01 -19.29
N ALA A 18 24.43 32.21 -18.67
CA ALA A 18 25.49 33.16 -18.91
C ALA A 18 26.33 33.43 -17.64
N ALA A 19 27.50 32.76 -17.52
CA ALA A 19 28.76 33.40 -17.08
C ALA A 19 29.90 32.41 -17.29
N ALA A 20 30.78 32.73 -18.25
CA ALA A 20 32.01 32.03 -18.52
C ALA A 20 33.10 32.43 -17.52
N GLY A 21 33.88 31.46 -17.02
CA GLY A 21 35.07 31.72 -16.19
C GLY A 21 35.71 30.41 -15.73
N SER A 22 36.83 30.10 -16.35
CA SER A 22 37.68 28.90 -16.24
C SER A 22 38.08 28.51 -14.82
N SER A 23 38.00 27.21 -14.51
CA SER A 23 39.10 26.44 -13.84
C SER A 23 38.77 24.95 -13.83
N LEU A 24 39.59 24.19 -14.55
CA LEU A 24 39.66 22.73 -14.53
C LEU A 24 40.25 22.30 -13.17
N LEU A 25 39.50 21.57 -12.38
CA LEU A 25 40.03 20.63 -11.38
C LEU A 25 39.08 19.41 -11.33
N ALA A 26 39.74 18.27 -11.49
CA ALA A 26 39.10 16.96 -11.47
C ALA A 26 38.40 16.74 -10.10
N ALA A 27 37.11 16.45 -10.15
CA ALA A 27 36.40 15.88 -9.01
C ALA A 27 35.77 14.55 -9.45
N CYS A 28 36.23 13.49 -8.82
CA CYS A 28 35.61 12.16 -8.83
C CYS A 28 34.13 12.29 -8.50
N GLY A 29 33.31 11.61 -9.30
CA GLY A 29 31.85 11.71 -9.20
C GLY A 29 31.33 11.28 -7.84
N GLU A 30 30.83 12.24 -7.09
CA GLU A 30 29.82 11.98 -6.09
C GLU A 30 28.47 11.88 -6.79
N SER A 31 27.89 10.68 -6.76
CA SER A 31 26.51 10.49 -7.19
C SER A 31 25.63 11.39 -6.33
N SER A 32 25.06 12.41 -6.94
CA SER A 32 24.08 13.29 -6.29
C SER A 32 22.91 12.43 -5.79
N SER A 33 22.88 12.16 -4.48
CA SER A 33 21.73 11.63 -3.81
C SER A 33 20.63 12.69 -3.89
N ALA A 34 19.64 12.47 -4.73
CA ALA A 34 18.44 13.27 -4.71
C ALA A 34 17.77 13.03 -3.33
N SER A 35 17.87 13.99 -2.43
CA SER A 35 17.11 14.05 -1.19
C SER A 35 15.66 14.43 -1.49
N GLY A 36 14.98 13.62 -2.30
CA GLY A 36 13.58 13.79 -2.65
C GLY A 36 12.72 13.14 -1.58
N GLY A 37 12.17 13.92 -0.67
CA GLY A 37 11.04 13.46 0.13
C GLY A 37 9.90 13.03 -0.79
N VAL A 38 9.17 11.96 -0.41
CA VAL A 38 7.94 11.55 -1.11
C VAL A 38 6.93 12.68 -0.98
N THR A 39 6.60 13.33 -2.08
CA THR A 39 5.56 14.37 -2.11
C THR A 39 4.29 13.71 -2.62
N ARG A 40 3.57 13.02 -1.74
CA ARG A 40 2.22 12.54 -2.05
C ARG A 40 1.18 13.54 -1.61
N LEU A 41 0.02 13.44 -2.26
CA LEU A 41 -1.17 14.11 -1.76
C LEU A 41 -1.48 13.52 -0.37
N PRO A 42 -1.64 14.35 0.67
CA PRO A 42 -2.05 13.84 1.98
C PRO A 42 -3.42 13.15 1.86
N PRO A 43 -3.71 12.16 2.71
CA PRO A 43 -5.05 11.60 2.78
C PRO A 43 -6.08 12.73 2.96
N PRO A 44 -7.24 12.64 2.30
CA PRO A 44 -8.25 13.68 2.42
C PRO A 44 -8.76 13.77 3.86
N THR A 45 -8.96 14.99 4.33
CA THR A 45 -9.50 15.24 5.68
C THR A 45 -10.89 14.60 5.82
N PRO A 46 -11.18 13.90 6.94
CA PRO A 46 -12.52 13.38 7.21
C PRO A 46 -13.59 14.46 7.04
N ALA A 47 -14.61 14.17 6.24
CA ALA A 47 -15.75 15.09 6.05
C ALA A 47 -16.92 14.68 6.95
N PRO A 48 -17.74 15.62 7.44
CA PRO A 48 -18.94 15.30 8.22
C PRO A 48 -19.88 14.37 7.44
N GLY A 49 -20.38 13.32 8.10
CA GLY A 49 -21.29 12.35 7.49
C GLY A 49 -20.63 11.29 6.62
N ILE A 50 -19.30 11.25 6.56
CA ILE A 50 -18.54 10.20 5.88
C ILE A 50 -17.85 9.33 6.92
N ALA A 51 -17.89 8.00 6.76
CA ALA A 51 -17.21 7.10 7.66
C ALA A 51 -15.68 7.32 7.66
N TYR A 52 -15.05 7.16 8.82
CA TYR A 52 -13.60 7.16 8.97
C TYR A 52 -13.01 5.83 8.48
N LEU A 53 -13.70 4.76 8.80
CA LEU A 53 -13.42 3.40 8.40
C LEU A 53 -14.73 2.72 8.02
N SER A 54 -14.72 1.94 6.95
CA SER A 54 -15.89 1.15 6.54
C SER A 54 -15.54 -0.31 6.41
N VAL A 55 -16.53 -1.15 6.62
CA VAL A 55 -16.43 -2.60 6.47
C VAL A 55 -17.64 -3.11 5.72
N ALA A 56 -17.44 -3.62 4.51
CA ALA A 56 -18.47 -4.33 3.78
C ALA A 56 -18.33 -5.83 4.02
N ARG A 57 -19.45 -6.53 4.27
CA ARG A 57 -19.46 -7.96 4.57
C ARG A 57 -20.64 -8.66 3.91
N GLY A 58 -20.47 -9.93 3.57
CA GLY A 58 -21.48 -10.78 2.96
C GLY A 58 -21.39 -10.79 1.44
N GLY A 59 -22.39 -11.38 0.78
CA GLY A 59 -22.34 -11.60 -0.66
C GLY A 59 -21.21 -12.53 -1.10
N ASP A 60 -21.06 -12.70 -2.39
CA ASP A 60 -20.04 -13.55 -3.01
C ASP A 60 -19.16 -12.81 -4.04
N ASP A 61 -19.47 -11.54 -4.32
CA ASP A 61 -18.75 -10.70 -5.27
C ASP A 61 -17.74 -9.77 -4.56
N PRO A 62 -16.41 -10.06 -4.68
CA PRO A 62 -15.39 -9.20 -4.10
C PRO A 62 -15.39 -7.77 -4.65
N GLU A 63 -15.84 -7.56 -5.89
CA GLU A 63 -15.93 -6.21 -6.45
C GLU A 63 -17.02 -5.39 -5.76
N GLU A 64 -18.18 -5.97 -5.49
CA GLU A 64 -19.24 -5.29 -4.76
C GLU A 64 -18.78 -4.91 -3.34
N LEU A 65 -18.10 -5.82 -2.63
CA LEU A 65 -17.51 -5.54 -1.32
C LEU A 65 -16.60 -4.29 -1.34
N VAL A 66 -15.68 -4.23 -2.33
CA VAL A 66 -14.77 -3.09 -2.48
C VAL A 66 -15.55 -1.80 -2.76
N ARG A 67 -16.49 -1.84 -3.72
CA ARG A 67 -17.29 -0.66 -4.11
C ARG A 67 -18.10 -0.11 -2.95
N ARG A 68 -18.75 -0.99 -2.16
CA ARG A 68 -19.54 -0.59 -1.00
C ARG A 68 -18.68 -0.01 0.11
N ALA A 69 -17.55 -0.66 0.42
CA ALA A 69 -16.62 -0.16 1.43
C ALA A 69 -16.05 1.22 1.04
N VAL A 70 -15.60 1.38 -0.20
CA VAL A 70 -15.03 2.67 -0.65
C VAL A 70 -16.10 3.76 -0.75
N ALA A 71 -17.33 3.43 -1.17
CA ALA A 71 -18.43 4.41 -1.23
C ALA A 71 -18.73 5.02 0.14
N ALA A 72 -18.74 4.23 1.21
CA ALA A 72 -19.03 4.68 2.57
C ALA A 72 -18.00 5.68 3.14
N ILE A 73 -16.75 5.61 2.65
CA ILE A 73 -15.70 6.57 3.01
C ILE A 73 -15.58 7.74 2.01
N GLY A 74 -16.58 7.91 1.13
CA GLY A 74 -16.74 9.06 0.25
C GLY A 74 -16.36 8.84 -1.21
N GLY A 75 -16.20 7.58 -1.66
CA GLY A 75 -15.92 7.22 -3.05
C GLY A 75 -14.45 7.31 -3.45
N MET A 76 -14.08 6.66 -4.56
CA MET A 76 -12.68 6.62 -5.02
C MET A 76 -12.18 8.00 -5.49
N GLU A 77 -13.04 8.83 -6.03
CA GLU A 77 -12.72 10.18 -6.52
C GLU A 77 -12.20 11.09 -5.40
N ARG A 78 -12.55 10.80 -4.15
CA ARG A 78 -12.02 11.49 -2.99
C ARG A 78 -10.52 11.25 -2.80
N PHE A 79 -10.02 10.09 -3.19
CA PHE A 79 -8.64 9.63 -2.98
C PHE A 79 -7.79 9.71 -4.25
N VAL A 80 -8.42 9.65 -5.41
CA VAL A 80 -7.79 9.61 -6.73
C VAL A 80 -8.23 10.83 -7.54
N PRO A 81 -7.46 11.93 -7.48
CA PRO A 81 -7.71 13.09 -8.34
C PRO A 81 -7.57 12.71 -9.83
N LYS A 82 -8.38 13.34 -10.67
CA LYS A 82 -8.31 13.15 -12.11
C LYS A 82 -6.92 13.48 -12.64
N GLY A 83 -6.39 12.62 -13.51
CA GLY A 83 -5.06 12.76 -14.10
C GLY A 83 -3.92 12.20 -13.24
N SER A 84 -4.21 11.55 -12.09
CA SER A 84 -3.19 11.00 -11.20
C SER A 84 -2.49 9.78 -11.80
N ASP A 85 -1.20 9.62 -11.45
CA ASP A 85 -0.46 8.37 -11.54
C ASP A 85 -0.66 7.58 -10.22
N VAL A 86 -1.41 6.50 -10.29
CA VAL A 86 -1.80 5.67 -9.15
C VAL A 86 -0.93 4.41 -9.09
N LEU A 87 -0.41 4.08 -7.92
CA LEU A 87 0.20 2.78 -7.67
C LEU A 87 -0.66 1.99 -6.68
N VAL A 88 -1.20 0.88 -7.15
CA VAL A 88 -1.92 -0.13 -6.36
C VAL A 88 -0.90 -1.17 -5.89
N LYS A 89 -0.81 -1.37 -4.57
CA LYS A 89 0.14 -2.31 -3.96
C LYS A 89 -0.59 -3.48 -3.30
N PRO A 90 -0.84 -4.60 -4.02
CA PRO A 90 -1.38 -5.83 -3.42
C PRO A 90 -0.33 -6.54 -2.56
N ASN A 91 -0.66 -7.72 -2.05
CA ASN A 91 0.28 -8.70 -1.52
C ASN A 91 0.37 -9.88 -2.48
N ALA A 92 1.41 -9.96 -3.29
CA ALA A 92 1.64 -11.09 -4.20
C ALA A 92 2.42 -12.24 -3.54
N CYS A 93 2.97 -12.01 -2.36
CA CYS A 93 3.60 -12.97 -1.46
C CYS A 93 4.72 -13.81 -2.10
N THR A 94 4.37 -14.88 -2.79
CA THR A 94 5.30 -15.87 -3.36
C THR A 94 4.68 -16.57 -4.56
N ALA A 95 5.50 -17.04 -5.49
CA ALA A 95 5.07 -17.94 -6.56
C ALA A 95 4.54 -19.27 -6.01
N GLY A 96 3.78 -20.00 -6.83
CA GLY A 96 3.23 -21.31 -6.51
C GLY A 96 2.03 -21.27 -5.57
N ARG A 97 1.33 -20.12 -5.49
CA ARG A 97 0.11 -19.99 -4.65
C ARG A 97 -0.99 -19.27 -5.41
N SER A 98 -2.13 -19.93 -5.63
CA SER A 98 -3.35 -19.26 -6.06
C SER A 98 -3.96 -18.48 -4.89
N TYR A 99 -4.84 -17.54 -5.21
CA TYR A 99 -5.56 -16.72 -4.21
C TYR A 99 -6.38 -17.55 -3.20
N GLU A 100 -6.76 -18.77 -3.57
CA GLU A 100 -7.55 -19.68 -2.72
C GLU A 100 -6.85 -20.05 -1.42
N TYR A 101 -5.52 -20.09 -1.43
CA TYR A 101 -4.71 -20.35 -0.23
C TYR A 101 -4.63 -19.15 0.71
N ALA A 102 -5.25 -18.02 0.37
CA ALA A 102 -5.22 -16.79 1.17
C ALA A 102 -3.80 -16.32 1.56
N ALA A 103 -2.81 -16.67 0.74
CA ALA A 103 -1.44 -16.20 0.88
C ALA A 103 -1.23 -14.85 0.16
N THR A 104 -2.06 -14.55 -0.84
CA THR A 104 -2.01 -13.37 -1.71
C THR A 104 -3.33 -12.62 -1.65
N THR A 105 -3.31 -11.33 -1.98
CA THR A 105 -4.54 -10.55 -2.14
C THR A 105 -5.43 -11.20 -3.21
N ASN A 106 -6.73 -11.20 -2.96
CA ASN A 106 -7.73 -11.69 -3.91
C ASN A 106 -7.64 -10.88 -5.21
N PRO A 107 -7.49 -11.52 -6.39
CA PRO A 107 -7.29 -10.83 -7.66
C PRO A 107 -8.48 -9.95 -8.07
N TRP A 108 -9.71 -10.32 -7.73
CA TRP A 108 -10.88 -9.48 -8.02
C TRP A 108 -10.97 -8.24 -7.14
N VAL A 109 -10.47 -8.31 -5.89
CA VAL A 109 -10.31 -7.10 -5.05
C VAL A 109 -9.33 -6.13 -5.70
N VAL A 110 -8.19 -6.63 -6.21
CA VAL A 110 -7.21 -5.80 -6.93
C VAL A 110 -7.82 -5.21 -8.19
N ALA A 111 -8.52 -6.02 -9.00
CA ALA A 111 -9.19 -5.57 -10.23
C ALA A 111 -10.25 -4.50 -9.95
N ALA A 112 -11.05 -4.66 -8.90
CA ALA A 112 -12.04 -3.66 -8.50
C ALA A 112 -11.38 -2.31 -8.18
N VAL A 113 -10.29 -2.32 -7.41
CA VAL A 113 -9.54 -1.09 -7.09
C VAL A 113 -8.98 -0.44 -8.36
N VAL A 114 -8.42 -1.23 -9.29
CA VAL A 114 -7.90 -0.72 -10.58
C VAL A 114 -9.02 -0.07 -11.39
N ARG A 115 -10.17 -0.75 -11.56
CA ARG A 115 -11.33 -0.20 -12.27
C ARG A 115 -11.81 1.11 -11.65
N MET A 116 -11.99 1.14 -10.34
CA MET A 116 -12.44 2.34 -9.62
C MET A 116 -11.47 3.51 -9.76
N CYS A 117 -10.15 3.26 -9.79
CA CYS A 117 -9.16 4.31 -10.09
C CYS A 117 -9.30 4.85 -11.50
N ARG A 118 -9.52 3.97 -12.49
CA ARG A 118 -9.76 4.39 -13.88
C ARG A 118 -11.07 5.17 -14.01
N GLU A 119 -12.14 4.73 -13.37
CA GLU A 119 -13.43 5.42 -13.31
C GLU A 119 -13.32 6.81 -12.67
N ALA A 120 -12.49 6.96 -11.62
CA ALA A 120 -12.18 8.24 -10.98
C ALA A 120 -11.35 9.19 -11.89
N GLY A 121 -10.85 8.68 -13.02
CA GLY A 121 -10.12 9.47 -14.03
C GLY A 121 -8.61 9.49 -13.82
N ALA A 122 -8.02 8.48 -13.18
CA ALA A 122 -6.57 8.30 -13.16
C ALA A 122 -6.02 8.16 -14.59
N ASP A 123 -4.93 8.88 -14.89
CA ASP A 123 -4.25 8.78 -16.19
C ASP A 123 -3.51 7.44 -16.31
N ARG A 124 -2.98 6.96 -15.18
CA ARG A 124 -2.23 5.72 -15.11
C ARG A 124 -2.55 4.97 -13.83
N VAL A 125 -2.70 3.64 -13.91
CA VAL A 125 -2.88 2.77 -12.75
C VAL A 125 -1.89 1.63 -12.85
N ARG A 126 -0.90 1.61 -11.98
CA ARG A 126 0.16 0.59 -11.92
C ARG A 126 -0.10 -0.36 -10.76
N VAL A 127 0.19 -1.64 -10.96
CA VAL A 127 0.07 -2.67 -9.92
C VAL A 127 1.46 -3.23 -9.65
N TYR A 128 1.93 -3.10 -8.41
CA TYR A 128 3.29 -3.44 -8.03
C TYR A 128 3.35 -4.15 -6.67
N ASP A 129 4.14 -5.21 -6.59
CA ASP A 129 4.65 -5.79 -5.35
C ASP A 129 6.03 -6.41 -5.59
N HIS A 130 6.76 -6.64 -4.51
CA HIS A 130 8.00 -7.41 -4.51
C HIS A 130 7.81 -8.69 -3.69
N PRO A 131 7.39 -9.80 -4.31
CA PRO A 131 7.28 -11.11 -3.67
C PRO A 131 8.60 -11.54 -3.05
N PHE A 132 8.56 -12.41 -2.05
CA PHE A 132 9.79 -12.90 -1.42
C PHE A 132 10.22 -14.28 -1.91
N GLY A 133 9.39 -15.00 -2.66
CA GLY A 133 9.70 -16.31 -3.21
C GLY A 133 9.29 -16.46 -4.67
N GLY A 134 10.16 -17.03 -5.50
CA GLY A 134 10.00 -17.11 -6.94
C GLY A 134 10.26 -15.78 -7.65
N THR A 135 9.90 -15.67 -8.93
CA THR A 135 9.92 -14.40 -9.63
C THR A 135 8.62 -13.62 -9.39
N ALA A 136 8.66 -12.30 -9.57
CA ALA A 136 7.46 -11.48 -9.41
C ALA A 136 6.41 -11.82 -10.47
N GLU A 137 6.83 -12.00 -11.72
CA GLU A 137 5.97 -12.37 -12.83
C GLU A 137 5.22 -13.67 -12.52
N GLN A 138 5.94 -14.67 -12.00
CA GLN A 138 5.34 -15.95 -11.63
C GLN A 138 4.36 -15.81 -10.46
N ALA A 139 4.72 -15.05 -9.41
CA ALA A 139 3.84 -14.82 -8.26
C ALA A 139 2.55 -14.11 -8.66
N PHE A 140 2.64 -13.11 -9.54
CA PHE A 140 1.47 -12.40 -10.06
C PHE A 140 0.59 -13.28 -10.96
N ALA A 141 1.19 -14.15 -11.78
CA ALA A 141 0.48 -15.10 -12.61
C ALA A 141 -0.23 -16.17 -11.77
N ASP A 142 0.50 -16.84 -10.88
CA ASP A 142 -0.03 -17.94 -10.04
C ASP A 142 -1.16 -17.47 -9.11
N SER A 143 -1.09 -16.23 -8.61
CA SER A 143 -2.15 -15.65 -7.76
C SER A 143 -3.38 -15.20 -8.55
N GLY A 144 -3.30 -15.08 -9.87
CA GLY A 144 -4.34 -14.51 -10.72
C GLY A 144 -4.36 -12.97 -10.74
N ILE A 145 -3.49 -12.31 -9.98
CA ILE A 145 -3.44 -10.83 -9.90
C ILE A 145 -3.09 -10.24 -11.27
N ALA A 146 -2.15 -10.85 -12.02
CA ALA A 146 -1.76 -10.36 -13.33
C ALA A 146 -2.98 -10.29 -14.28
N GLU A 147 -3.67 -11.41 -14.46
CA GLU A 147 -4.81 -11.52 -15.36
C GLU A 147 -5.92 -10.51 -15.03
N GLN A 148 -6.32 -10.46 -13.75
CA GLN A 148 -7.46 -9.64 -13.36
C GLN A 148 -7.13 -8.15 -13.32
N ALA A 149 -5.89 -7.77 -12.95
CA ALA A 149 -5.45 -6.38 -12.95
C ALA A 149 -5.33 -5.82 -14.37
N GLU A 150 -4.74 -6.58 -15.31
CA GLU A 150 -4.63 -6.18 -16.72
C GLU A 150 -6.01 -6.08 -17.39
N ALA A 151 -6.91 -7.05 -17.13
CA ALA A 151 -8.29 -7.00 -17.61
C ALA A 151 -9.06 -5.78 -17.08
N ALA A 152 -8.69 -5.26 -15.92
CA ALA A 152 -9.25 -4.04 -15.35
C ALA A 152 -8.61 -2.74 -15.87
N GLY A 153 -7.59 -2.82 -16.75
CA GLY A 153 -6.86 -1.68 -17.29
C GLY A 153 -5.67 -1.21 -16.44
N GLY A 154 -5.15 -2.06 -15.57
CA GLY A 154 -3.92 -1.85 -14.81
C GLY A 154 -2.67 -2.22 -15.60
N GLU A 155 -1.56 -1.55 -15.30
CA GLU A 155 -0.24 -1.86 -15.82
C GLU A 155 0.57 -2.59 -14.76
N LEU A 156 1.04 -3.80 -15.06
CA LEU A 156 1.89 -4.55 -14.14
C LEU A 156 3.29 -3.95 -14.10
N GLU A 157 3.82 -3.78 -12.90
CA GLU A 157 5.18 -3.31 -12.68
C GLU A 157 5.93 -4.29 -11.78
N TYR A 158 7.13 -4.69 -12.21
CA TYR A 158 7.92 -5.71 -11.54
C TYR A 158 9.19 -5.14 -10.92
N PRO A 159 9.68 -5.72 -9.81
CA PRO A 159 10.94 -5.31 -9.20
C PRO A 159 12.13 -5.58 -10.14
N ALA A 160 12.96 -4.56 -10.33
CA ALA A 160 14.23 -4.67 -11.02
C ALA A 160 15.30 -3.91 -10.22
N ALA A 161 16.51 -4.44 -10.15
CA ALA A 161 17.56 -3.87 -9.29
C ALA A 161 17.82 -2.38 -9.56
N MET A 162 17.74 -1.96 -10.83
CA MET A 162 17.95 -0.56 -11.26
C MET A 162 16.79 0.38 -10.89
N LYS A 163 15.65 -0.14 -10.53
CA LYS A 163 14.45 0.63 -10.15
C LYS A 163 14.40 0.99 -8.67
N TYR A 164 15.41 0.64 -7.89
CA TYR A 164 15.44 0.98 -6.47
C TYR A 164 16.31 2.19 -6.20
N LEU A 165 15.69 3.22 -5.66
CA LEU A 165 16.32 4.49 -5.31
C LEU A 165 16.46 4.61 -3.78
N ALA A 166 17.62 5.09 -3.33
CA ALA A 166 17.83 5.39 -1.93
C ALA A 166 17.03 6.64 -1.52
N ALA A 167 16.33 6.57 -0.41
CA ALA A 167 15.64 7.71 0.18
C ALA A 167 15.98 7.82 1.66
N ASP A 168 16.26 9.04 2.11
CA ASP A 168 16.48 9.35 3.52
C ASP A 168 15.14 9.58 4.21
N MET A 169 15.04 9.09 5.44
CA MET A 169 13.82 9.10 6.25
C MET A 169 14.08 9.86 7.57
N PRO A 170 14.23 11.20 7.51
CA PRO A 170 14.69 11.99 8.66
C PRO A 170 13.72 11.95 9.86
N ALA A 171 12.42 11.83 9.61
CA ALA A 171 11.38 11.73 10.64
C ALA A 171 11.27 10.35 11.30
N SER A 172 11.99 9.35 10.80
CA SER A 172 11.98 7.99 11.32
C SER A 172 12.77 7.87 12.61
N ARG A 173 12.32 6.99 13.51
CA ARG A 173 13.05 6.71 14.77
C ARG A 173 14.22 5.76 14.54
N GLN A 174 13.99 4.66 13.80
CA GLN A 174 14.96 3.57 13.60
C GLN A 174 15.47 3.53 12.15
N LEU A 175 14.58 3.52 11.17
CA LEU A 175 14.90 3.33 9.76
C LEU A 175 15.27 4.66 9.09
N LYS A 176 16.55 5.04 9.14
CA LYS A 176 17.02 6.36 8.66
C LYS A 176 17.13 6.47 7.14
N ARG A 177 17.29 5.34 6.45
CA ARG A 177 17.44 5.26 4.99
C ARG A 177 17.02 3.89 4.51
N ALA A 178 16.36 3.82 3.34
CA ALA A 178 16.02 2.58 2.66
C ALA A 178 16.03 2.77 1.14
N HIS A 179 16.06 1.65 0.40
CA HIS A 179 15.93 1.67 -1.05
C HIS A 179 14.50 1.27 -1.43
N PHE A 180 13.78 2.21 -2.00
CA PHE A 180 12.40 2.03 -2.45
C PHE A 180 12.34 1.87 -3.96
N HIS A 181 11.36 1.12 -4.45
CA HIS A 181 11.06 1.08 -5.87
C HIS A 181 10.67 2.48 -6.37
N ASP A 182 11.22 2.90 -7.51
CA ASP A 182 11.02 4.23 -8.07
C ASP A 182 9.55 4.55 -8.36
N GLY A 183 8.79 3.57 -8.85
CA GLY A 183 7.35 3.67 -9.06
C GLY A 183 6.59 3.99 -7.79
N VAL A 184 7.03 3.46 -6.64
CA VAL A 184 6.42 3.78 -5.33
C VAL A 184 6.73 5.21 -4.90
N LEU A 185 7.94 5.68 -5.12
CA LEU A 185 8.33 7.05 -4.77
C LEU A 185 7.67 8.09 -5.68
N GLY A 186 7.50 7.76 -6.96
CA GLY A 186 6.99 8.67 -7.98
C GLY A 186 5.46 8.72 -8.13
N ALA A 187 4.72 7.83 -7.50
CA ALA A 187 3.26 7.82 -7.58
C ALA A 187 2.63 9.04 -6.89
N ASP A 188 1.62 9.65 -7.52
CA ASP A 188 0.80 10.70 -6.92
C ASP A 188 -0.11 10.12 -5.82
N VAL A 189 -0.61 8.91 -6.05
CA VAL A 189 -1.51 8.16 -5.14
C VAL A 189 -0.96 6.77 -4.90
N LEU A 190 -0.84 6.37 -3.63
CA LEU A 190 -0.53 4.99 -3.23
C LEU A 190 -1.76 4.37 -2.58
N ILE A 191 -2.30 3.33 -3.20
CA ILE A 191 -3.38 2.51 -2.62
C ILE A 191 -2.78 1.18 -2.16
N ASN A 192 -2.84 0.95 -0.85
CA ASN A 192 -2.35 -0.29 -0.24
C ASN A 192 -3.49 -1.31 -0.16
N VAL A 193 -3.30 -2.48 -0.79
CA VAL A 193 -4.33 -3.53 -0.86
C VAL A 193 -3.79 -4.83 -0.24
N PRO A 194 -3.60 -4.86 1.09
CA PRO A 194 -3.12 -6.05 1.80
C PRO A 194 -4.17 -7.12 1.88
N ILE A 195 -3.72 -8.35 2.16
CA ILE A 195 -4.58 -9.43 2.65
C ILE A 195 -4.43 -9.58 4.17
N LEU A 196 -5.53 -9.87 4.86
CA LEU A 196 -5.51 -10.25 6.28
C LEU A 196 -5.06 -11.70 6.43
N LYS A 197 -3.89 -11.93 7.01
CA LYS A 197 -3.36 -13.28 7.19
C LYS A 197 -2.42 -13.45 8.39
N HIS A 198 -2.37 -14.67 8.92
CA HIS A 198 -1.35 -15.10 9.89
C HIS A 198 0.07 -14.87 9.37
N HIS A 199 0.98 -14.56 10.27
CA HIS A 199 2.41 -14.49 9.99
C HIS A 199 3.23 -14.93 11.19
N SER A 200 4.11 -15.91 10.99
CA SER A 200 4.92 -16.51 12.06
C SER A 200 5.74 -15.50 12.87
N LEU A 201 6.32 -14.47 12.23
CA LEU A 201 7.19 -13.50 12.88
C LEU A 201 6.44 -12.23 13.34
N ALA A 202 5.55 -11.70 12.51
CA ALA A 202 4.83 -10.46 12.78
C ALA A 202 3.43 -10.68 13.37
N GLN A 203 3.10 -11.92 13.70
CA GLN A 203 1.79 -12.39 14.13
C GLN A 203 0.73 -12.29 13.02
N LEU A 204 0.51 -11.09 12.46
CA LEU A 204 -0.35 -10.88 11.30
C LEU A 204 0.39 -10.10 10.20
N THR A 205 -0.02 -10.32 8.96
CA THR A 205 0.23 -9.43 7.83
C THR A 205 -1.07 -8.72 7.53
N ILE A 206 -1.01 -7.39 7.52
CA ILE A 206 -2.11 -6.50 7.15
C ILE A 206 -1.49 -5.29 6.44
N GLY A 207 -2.11 -4.11 6.52
CA GLY A 207 -1.72 -2.91 5.78
C GLY A 207 -0.32 -2.41 6.06
N MET A 208 -0.01 -2.16 7.32
CA MET A 208 1.29 -1.59 7.69
C MET A 208 2.46 -2.49 7.28
N LYS A 209 2.31 -3.80 7.47
CA LYS A 209 3.35 -4.76 7.09
C LYS A 209 3.42 -5.00 5.58
N ASN A 210 2.32 -4.84 4.86
CA ASN A 210 2.30 -5.03 3.41
C ASN A 210 3.29 -4.11 2.69
N LEU A 211 3.56 -2.93 3.22
CA LEU A 211 4.50 -1.97 2.63
C LEU A 211 5.96 -2.44 2.62
N LEU A 212 6.32 -3.52 3.33
CA LEU A 212 7.65 -4.14 3.19
C LEU A 212 7.97 -4.55 1.75
N GLY A 213 6.98 -4.89 0.95
CA GLY A 213 7.14 -5.21 -0.48
C GLY A 213 7.56 -4.00 -1.34
N THR A 214 7.62 -2.79 -0.79
CA THR A 214 8.12 -1.60 -1.50
C THR A 214 9.62 -1.40 -1.38
N VAL A 215 10.27 -2.12 -0.45
CA VAL A 215 11.68 -1.96 -0.09
C VAL A 215 12.51 -3.13 -0.61
N ARG A 216 13.74 -2.84 -1.09
CA ARG A 216 14.68 -3.87 -1.56
C ARG A 216 15.23 -4.71 -0.41
N ASP A 217 15.76 -4.07 0.63
CA ASP A 217 16.58 -4.70 1.66
C ASP A 217 15.73 -5.13 2.88
N ARG A 218 14.70 -5.92 2.66
CA ARG A 218 13.72 -6.35 3.68
C ARG A 218 14.28 -7.06 4.92
N PRO A 219 15.33 -7.91 4.83
CA PRO A 219 15.88 -8.57 6.02
C PRO A 219 16.29 -7.60 7.13
N VAL A 220 16.83 -6.44 6.78
CA VAL A 220 17.24 -5.41 7.75
C VAL A 220 16.04 -4.88 8.54
N LEU A 221 14.87 -4.83 7.93
CA LEU A 221 13.65 -4.33 8.57
C LEU A 221 13.12 -5.27 9.66
N HIS A 222 13.51 -6.53 9.66
CA HIS A 222 13.08 -7.51 10.66
C HIS A 222 13.83 -7.39 12.00
N THR A 223 14.94 -6.65 12.06
CA THR A 223 15.74 -6.50 13.31
C THR A 223 15.02 -5.71 14.40
N ALA A 224 14.18 -4.74 14.01
CA ALA A 224 13.33 -3.97 14.90
C ALA A 224 11.95 -3.78 14.24
N LEU A 225 11.31 -4.90 13.89
CA LEU A 225 10.19 -4.98 12.97
C LEU A 225 9.09 -3.96 13.28
N ASN A 226 8.59 -3.92 14.50
CA ASN A 226 7.47 -3.05 14.88
C ASN A 226 7.79 -1.56 14.63
N GLN A 227 8.95 -1.09 15.07
CA GLN A 227 9.35 0.30 14.85
C GLN A 227 9.63 0.59 13.38
N ASN A 228 10.29 -0.33 12.68
CA ASN A 228 10.59 -0.16 11.25
C ASN A 228 9.33 -0.12 10.40
N LEU A 229 8.27 -0.88 10.76
CA LEU A 229 6.97 -0.79 10.09
C LEU A 229 6.32 0.58 10.30
N VAL A 230 6.40 1.14 11.50
CA VAL A 230 5.88 2.48 11.79
C VAL A 230 6.66 3.54 11.01
N ASP A 231 7.99 3.46 11.00
CA ASP A 231 8.85 4.37 10.26
C ASP A 231 8.54 4.33 8.74
N LEU A 232 8.37 3.11 8.19
CA LEU A 232 8.02 2.88 6.80
C LEU A 232 6.66 3.49 6.45
N ASN A 233 5.64 3.25 7.29
CA ASN A 233 4.30 3.79 7.07
C ASN A 233 4.26 5.32 7.21
N ARG A 234 5.01 5.90 8.15
CA ARG A 234 5.16 7.34 8.26
C ARG A 234 5.77 7.96 7.00
N PHE A 235 6.77 7.31 6.42
CA PHE A 235 7.47 7.81 5.23
C PHE A 235 6.60 7.67 3.97
N LEU A 236 5.98 6.52 3.77
CA LEU A 236 5.18 6.23 2.57
C LEU A 236 3.75 6.76 2.66
N LEU A 237 3.13 6.74 3.80
CA LEU A 237 1.75 7.10 4.12
C LEU A 237 0.77 6.84 2.95
N PRO A 238 0.20 5.62 2.85
CA PRO A 238 -0.75 5.31 1.78
C PRO A 238 -1.93 6.31 1.79
N THR A 239 -2.36 6.73 0.63
CA THR A 239 -3.54 7.60 0.49
C THR A 239 -4.82 6.86 0.90
N LEU A 240 -4.86 5.55 0.63
CA LEU A 240 -5.98 4.67 0.94
C LEU A 240 -5.44 3.26 1.25
N THR A 241 -6.03 2.60 2.23
CA THR A 241 -5.81 1.17 2.52
C THR A 241 -7.12 0.43 2.37
N ILE A 242 -7.13 -0.63 1.56
CA ILE A 242 -8.26 -1.52 1.32
C ILE A 242 -7.81 -2.93 1.70
N VAL A 243 -8.24 -3.40 2.87
CA VAL A 243 -7.86 -4.73 3.38
C VAL A 243 -8.77 -5.79 2.78
N ASP A 244 -8.18 -6.71 2.06
CA ASP A 244 -8.84 -7.93 1.62
C ASP A 244 -8.97 -8.91 2.81
N ALA A 245 -10.18 -9.18 3.21
CA ALA A 245 -10.58 -10.21 4.15
C ALA A 245 -11.69 -11.11 3.54
N VAL A 246 -11.74 -11.23 2.21
CA VAL A 246 -12.66 -12.20 1.53
C VAL A 246 -12.30 -13.62 1.96
N ARG A 247 -11.03 -13.97 1.89
CA ARG A 247 -10.44 -15.17 2.50
C ARG A 247 -9.28 -14.75 3.38
N ILE A 248 -9.16 -15.36 4.55
CA ILE A 248 -8.04 -15.11 5.45
C ILE A 248 -7.28 -16.39 5.73
N LEU A 249 -5.97 -16.29 5.89
CA LEU A 249 -5.12 -17.42 6.30
C LEU A 249 -5.00 -17.43 7.82
N LYS A 250 -5.60 -18.42 8.50
CA LYS A 250 -5.67 -18.48 9.96
C LYS A 250 -4.40 -19.03 10.60
N ALA A 251 -3.63 -19.85 9.89
CA ALA A 251 -2.44 -20.52 10.41
C ALA A 251 -1.40 -20.73 9.31
N ASN A 252 -0.19 -21.13 9.69
CA ASN A 252 0.91 -21.49 8.78
C ASN A 252 1.31 -20.40 7.76
N GLY A 253 0.97 -19.11 8.04
CA GLY A 253 1.39 -17.99 7.21
C GLY A 253 2.87 -17.62 7.41
N PRO A 254 3.44 -16.87 6.46
CA PRO A 254 2.76 -16.04 5.47
C PRO A 254 2.38 -16.74 4.16
N THR A 255 2.86 -17.96 3.88
CA THR A 255 2.68 -18.64 2.57
C THR A 255 1.56 -19.68 2.56
N GLY A 256 1.13 -20.16 3.73
CA GLY A 256 0.12 -21.20 3.81
C GLY A 256 0.49 -22.46 3.01
N GLY A 257 -0.49 -23.05 2.33
CA GLY A 257 -0.33 -24.22 1.47
C GLY A 257 -1.29 -25.35 1.81
N ASN A 258 -2.11 -25.16 2.83
CA ASN A 258 -3.23 -26.04 3.16
C ASN A 258 -4.54 -25.22 3.17
N LEU A 259 -5.55 -25.65 2.44
CA LEU A 259 -6.85 -24.98 2.39
C LEU A 259 -7.62 -25.08 3.73
N ASP A 260 -7.30 -26.05 4.59
CA ASP A 260 -7.88 -26.14 5.93
C ASP A 260 -7.47 -24.96 6.84
N ASP A 261 -6.37 -24.28 6.51
CA ASP A 261 -5.93 -23.07 7.20
C ASP A 261 -6.68 -21.80 6.74
N VAL A 262 -7.52 -21.91 5.73
CA VAL A 262 -8.22 -20.79 5.11
C VAL A 262 -9.64 -20.67 5.64
N GLN A 263 -10.03 -19.46 5.99
CA GLN A 263 -11.41 -19.12 6.36
C GLN A 263 -11.96 -18.03 5.43
N ARG A 264 -13.18 -18.23 4.93
CA ARG A 264 -13.93 -17.18 4.26
C ARG A 264 -14.58 -16.26 5.31
N LEU A 265 -14.39 -14.95 5.14
CA LEU A 265 -15.10 -13.94 5.93
C LEU A 265 -15.97 -13.05 5.04
N ASP A 266 -15.74 -13.10 3.73
CA ASP A 266 -16.40 -12.29 2.72
C ASP A 266 -16.52 -10.82 3.17
N ALA A 267 -15.36 -10.22 3.50
CA ALA A 267 -15.27 -8.88 4.03
C ALA A 267 -14.17 -8.06 3.37
N VAL A 268 -14.40 -6.75 3.27
CA VAL A 268 -13.40 -5.75 2.83
C VAL A 268 -13.47 -4.56 3.78
N ILE A 269 -12.30 -4.09 4.23
CA ILE A 269 -12.17 -2.87 5.05
C ILE A 269 -11.58 -1.76 4.18
N ALA A 270 -12.12 -0.54 4.26
CA ALA A 270 -11.54 0.62 3.60
C ALA A 270 -11.36 1.79 4.58
N THR A 271 -10.17 2.41 4.58
CA THR A 271 -9.85 3.60 5.36
C THR A 271 -8.57 4.26 4.85
N HIS A 272 -8.42 5.55 5.12
CA HIS A 272 -7.18 6.31 4.88
C HIS A 272 -6.15 6.17 6.02
N ASP A 273 -6.54 5.56 7.14
CA ASP A 273 -5.69 5.40 8.33
C ASP A 273 -5.11 3.99 8.39
N PRO A 274 -3.78 3.83 8.20
CA PRO A 274 -3.15 2.51 8.19
C PRO A 274 -3.20 1.79 9.54
N VAL A 275 -3.22 2.54 10.65
CA VAL A 275 -3.30 1.96 12.00
C VAL A 275 -4.72 1.46 12.28
N ALA A 276 -5.74 2.25 11.94
CA ALA A 276 -7.14 1.85 12.08
C ALA A 276 -7.48 0.65 11.20
N ALA A 277 -6.92 0.58 9.97
CA ALA A 277 -7.06 -0.58 9.10
C ALA A 277 -6.58 -1.86 9.78
N ASP A 278 -5.36 -1.82 10.32
CA ASP A 278 -4.73 -2.99 10.94
C ASP A 278 -5.37 -3.33 12.28
N ALA A 279 -5.78 -2.33 13.06
CA ALA A 279 -6.51 -2.53 14.32
C ALA A 279 -7.86 -3.22 14.07
N TYR A 280 -8.64 -2.74 13.10
CA TYR A 280 -9.94 -3.37 12.80
C TYR A 280 -9.75 -4.76 12.20
N ALA A 281 -8.80 -4.96 11.30
CA ALA A 281 -8.51 -6.26 10.71
C ALA A 281 -8.08 -7.29 11.77
N ALA A 282 -7.36 -6.88 12.81
CA ALA A 282 -7.02 -7.76 13.93
C ALA A 282 -8.27 -8.25 14.69
N THR A 283 -9.30 -7.41 14.85
CA THR A 283 -10.58 -7.84 15.45
C THR A 283 -11.31 -8.86 14.56
N LEU A 284 -11.27 -8.68 13.23
CA LEU A 284 -11.80 -9.69 12.29
C LEU A 284 -11.07 -11.02 12.35
N PHE A 285 -9.77 -10.97 12.66
CA PHE A 285 -8.97 -12.18 12.86
C PHE A 285 -9.32 -12.90 14.17
N GLY A 286 -10.09 -12.26 15.06
CA GLY A 286 -10.54 -12.80 16.34
C GLY A 286 -9.73 -12.31 17.55
N TRP A 287 -9.03 -11.17 17.44
CA TRP A 287 -8.30 -10.60 18.57
C TRP A 287 -9.13 -9.53 19.27
N GLU A 288 -9.23 -9.63 20.59
CA GLU A 288 -9.92 -8.64 21.43
C GLU A 288 -9.11 -7.34 21.57
N ASP A 289 -7.78 -7.46 21.60
CA ASP A 289 -6.85 -6.33 21.72
C ASP A 289 -5.96 -6.21 20.47
N PRO A 290 -6.24 -5.26 19.57
CA PRO A 290 -5.43 -5.01 18.38
C PRO A 290 -4.00 -4.53 18.69
N GLU A 291 -3.77 -3.90 19.86
CA GLU A 291 -2.46 -3.37 20.25
C GLU A 291 -1.45 -4.48 20.63
N ARG A 292 -1.90 -5.74 20.69
CA ARG A 292 -1.00 -6.89 20.69
C ARG A 292 -0.10 -6.92 19.45
N LEU A 293 -0.54 -6.33 18.34
CA LEU A 293 0.34 -5.97 17.23
C LEU A 293 1.18 -4.76 17.64
N GLY A 294 2.43 -4.99 18.06
CA GLY A 294 3.28 -3.93 18.57
C GLY A 294 3.43 -2.73 17.62
N TYR A 295 3.36 -2.95 16.30
CA TYR A 295 3.40 -1.87 15.32
C TYR A 295 2.10 -1.05 15.27
N VAL A 296 0.94 -1.63 15.59
CA VAL A 296 -0.34 -0.89 15.74
C VAL A 296 -0.24 0.03 16.95
N LYS A 297 0.19 -0.49 18.11
CA LYS A 297 0.40 0.30 19.33
C LYS A 297 1.37 1.47 19.09
N ILE A 298 2.58 1.18 18.59
CA ILE A 298 3.59 2.22 18.33
C ILE A 298 3.10 3.21 17.27
N GLY A 299 2.33 2.76 16.28
CA GLY A 299 1.74 3.60 15.25
C GLY A 299 0.77 4.62 15.85
N ALA A 300 -0.14 4.19 16.71
CA ALA A 300 -1.07 5.06 17.42
C ALA A 300 -0.33 6.05 18.34
N GLU A 301 0.59 5.57 19.20
CA GLU A 301 1.43 6.41 20.07
C GLU A 301 2.27 7.42 19.30
N SER A 302 2.64 7.09 18.06
CA SER A 302 3.44 7.97 17.19
C SER A 302 2.59 8.94 16.37
N GLY A 303 1.25 8.86 16.44
CA GLY A 303 0.33 9.74 15.74
C GLY A 303 0.30 9.54 14.22
N ILE A 304 0.60 8.34 13.70
CA ILE A 304 0.44 8.04 12.27
C ILE A 304 -0.95 7.48 11.94
N GLY A 305 -1.76 7.19 12.96
CA GLY A 305 -3.13 6.72 12.87
C GLY A 305 -3.73 6.42 14.23
N ARG A 306 -4.89 5.79 14.27
CA ARG A 306 -5.70 5.56 15.47
C ARG A 306 -6.00 4.08 15.67
N SER A 307 -5.83 3.58 16.90
CA SER A 307 -6.20 2.22 17.31
C SER A 307 -7.50 2.17 18.13
N ASP A 308 -7.99 3.33 18.59
CA ASP A 308 -9.16 3.49 19.44
C ASP A 308 -10.50 3.39 18.68
N LEU A 309 -10.77 2.21 18.12
CA LEU A 309 -11.90 1.93 17.21
C LEU A 309 -13.26 2.39 17.75
N GLY A 310 -13.48 2.33 19.06
CA GLY A 310 -14.73 2.76 19.71
C GLY A 310 -15.02 4.26 19.58
N ASN A 311 -14.02 5.07 19.24
CA ASN A 311 -14.14 6.51 19.04
C ASN A 311 -14.00 6.92 17.56
N LEU A 312 -14.07 5.96 16.63
CA LEU A 312 -14.07 6.20 15.20
C LEU A 312 -15.49 6.12 14.63
N ALA A 313 -15.75 6.90 13.59
CA ALA A 313 -16.95 6.73 12.77
C ALA A 313 -16.75 5.48 11.88
N VAL A 314 -17.12 4.32 12.41
CA VAL A 314 -17.06 3.05 11.69
C VAL A 314 -18.43 2.76 11.08
N GLU A 315 -18.47 2.44 9.79
CA GLU A 315 -19.67 2.00 9.08
C GLU A 315 -19.54 0.52 8.68
N GLU A 316 -20.40 -0.33 9.22
CA GLU A 316 -20.50 -1.73 8.84
C GLU A 316 -21.67 -1.92 7.88
N ILE A 317 -21.41 -2.52 6.71
CA ILE A 317 -22.34 -2.67 5.60
C ILE A 317 -22.55 -4.16 5.36
N ALA A 318 -23.78 -4.64 5.56
CA ALA A 318 -24.16 -5.98 5.18
C ALA A 318 -24.55 -6.01 3.68
N ILE A 319 -24.07 -7.00 2.96
CA ILE A 319 -24.44 -7.32 1.58
C ILE A 319 -25.17 -8.65 1.61
N ASP A 320 -26.37 -8.69 1.02
CA ASP A 320 -27.24 -9.88 0.98
C ASP A 320 -26.74 -10.94 -0.03
#